data_3baa258d269f1ed36de2e51cb7fcad68
#
_entry.id   3baa258d269f1ed36de2e51cb7fcad68
#
_cell.length_a   1.000
_cell.length_b   1.000
_cell.length_c   1.000
_cell.angle_alpha   90.00
_cell.angle_beta   90.00
_cell.angle_gamma   90.00
#
_symmetry.space_group_name_H-M   'P 1'
#
loop_
_entity.id
_entity.type
_entity.pdbx_description
1 polymer ?
#
loop_
_entity_poly.entity_id
_entity_poly.type
_entity_poly.pdbx_seq_one_letter_code
_entity_poly.pdbx_strand_id
1 'polypeptide(L)'
;MLARLGQRLLAGLAVVLGVVTLTFVLLHLAPGDPTDIILGPMASTEQVAVQRRLLGLDRPLPAQFASWLCRFARGDWGTSITKGRPVRAILGDAWPATVRLVGLSLILSYLIGLAIGVVQAARSRSRMDTLLSVSSVTLFAVPGYWLGLMLVLVFTYWTQALPAFGAAGLDSDYLHGGSWLIDRLRHLALPLATLTLVGIGGAARFARGAMLETLSQPFIVTARAKGLTTSRVVGRHALRNALTPVVTLVGLSLPVLFSGAVFVEAVFAWPGVGRVLVEAVQARDYPVVMAATTVSAVLVVAGNMLADALAAWLDPRIRSGTA
;
A
#
# COMPACT_ATOMS: atom_id res chain seq x y z
N MET A 1 -22.65 -12.26 16.97
CA MET A 1 -21.89 -11.11 16.46
C MET A 1 -20.66 -10.83 17.32
N LEU A 2 -20.79 -10.65 18.64
CA LEU A 2 -19.67 -10.38 19.56
C LEU A 2 -18.58 -11.48 19.56
N ALA A 3 -18.96 -12.76 19.55
CA ALA A 3 -18.00 -13.86 19.50
C ALA A 3 -17.15 -13.86 18.21
N ARG A 4 -17.74 -13.57 17.05
CA ARG A 4 -17.01 -13.45 15.78
C ARG A 4 -16.06 -12.25 15.78
N LEU A 5 -16.47 -11.12 16.38
CA LEU A 5 -15.59 -9.97 16.53
C LEU A 5 -14.41 -10.27 17.44
N GLY A 6 -14.65 -10.96 18.56
CA GLY A 6 -13.60 -11.41 19.48
C GLY A 6 -12.60 -12.36 18.80
N GLN A 7 -13.09 -13.34 18.01
CA GLN A 7 -12.21 -14.23 17.24
C GLN A 7 -11.34 -13.46 16.21
N ARG A 8 -11.92 -12.48 15.52
CA ARG A 8 -11.18 -11.64 14.55
C ARG A 8 -10.13 -10.78 15.23
N LEU A 9 -10.45 -10.20 16.38
CA LEU A 9 -9.49 -9.42 17.18
C LEU A 9 -8.33 -10.30 17.67
N LEU A 10 -8.63 -11.52 18.17
CA LEU A 10 -7.59 -12.46 18.59
C LEU A 10 -6.71 -12.90 17.40
N ALA A 11 -7.31 -13.21 16.26
CA ALA A 11 -6.57 -13.54 15.05
C ALA A 11 -5.70 -12.35 14.57
N GLY A 12 -6.25 -11.14 14.58
CA GLY A 12 -5.50 -9.93 14.24
C GLY A 12 -4.33 -9.68 15.18
N LEU A 13 -4.55 -9.84 16.50
CA LEU A 13 -3.49 -9.72 17.50
C LEU A 13 -2.39 -10.78 17.29
N ALA A 14 -2.76 -12.02 16.98
CA ALA A 14 -1.80 -13.09 16.68
C ALA A 14 -0.96 -12.75 15.44
N VAL A 15 -1.58 -12.19 14.38
CA VAL A 15 -0.87 -11.73 13.19
C VAL A 15 0.11 -10.60 13.53
N VAL A 16 -0.31 -9.58 14.27
CA VAL A 16 0.55 -8.47 14.67
C VAL A 16 1.73 -9.00 15.50
N LEU A 17 1.47 -9.83 16.51
CA LEU A 17 2.54 -10.42 17.33
C LEU A 17 3.49 -11.27 16.50
N GLY A 18 2.98 -12.05 15.56
CA GLY A 18 3.79 -12.83 14.63
C GLY A 18 4.70 -11.96 13.77
N VAL A 19 4.16 -10.90 13.16
CA VAL A 19 4.96 -9.95 12.37
C VAL A 19 6.03 -9.27 13.21
N VAL A 20 5.67 -8.78 14.39
CA VAL A 20 6.59 -8.09 15.30
C VAL A 20 7.72 -9.02 15.75
N THR A 21 7.37 -10.27 16.15
CA THR A 21 8.36 -11.27 16.57
C THR A 21 9.29 -11.62 15.42
N LEU A 22 8.75 -11.86 14.23
CA LEU A 22 9.56 -12.17 13.05
C LEU A 22 10.49 -11.02 12.69
N THR A 23 10.00 -9.79 12.69
CA THR A 23 10.82 -8.59 12.43
C THR A 23 11.94 -8.46 13.45
N PHE A 24 11.62 -8.65 14.74
CA PHE A 24 12.63 -8.61 15.82
C PHE A 24 13.72 -9.67 15.61
N VAL A 25 13.33 -10.91 15.33
CA VAL A 25 14.28 -12.01 15.08
C VAL A 25 15.13 -11.72 13.86
N LEU A 26 14.53 -11.31 12.75
CA LEU A 26 15.27 -11.01 11.51
C LEU A 26 16.28 -9.87 11.70
N LEU A 27 15.92 -8.82 12.44
CA LEU A 27 16.84 -7.72 12.74
C LEU A 27 18.06 -8.19 13.56
N HIS A 28 17.86 -9.12 14.49
CA HIS A 28 18.95 -9.64 15.32
C HIS A 28 19.77 -10.75 14.64
N LEU A 29 19.22 -11.42 13.62
CA LEU A 29 19.95 -12.39 12.78
C LEU A 29 20.74 -11.69 11.67
N ALA A 30 20.37 -10.47 11.30
CA ALA A 30 21.08 -9.72 10.27
C ALA A 30 22.51 -9.41 10.72
N PRO A 31 23.52 -9.66 9.87
CA PRO A 31 24.91 -9.42 10.23
C PRO A 31 25.20 -7.95 10.50
N GLY A 32 25.89 -7.62 11.60
CA GLY A 32 26.34 -6.30 12.03
C GLY A 32 25.63 -5.79 13.28
N ASP A 33 26.23 -4.79 13.92
CA ASP A 33 25.80 -4.22 15.21
C ASP A 33 25.31 -2.78 14.99
N PRO A 34 24.15 -2.37 15.51
CA PRO A 34 23.71 -0.96 15.49
C PRO A 34 24.74 0.01 16.07
N THR A 35 25.57 -0.44 17.00
CA THR A 35 26.63 0.38 17.59
C THR A 35 27.71 0.78 16.62
N ASP A 36 27.97 -0.04 15.56
CA ASP A 36 28.97 0.27 14.54
C ASP A 36 28.59 1.54 13.76
N ILE A 37 27.27 1.78 13.59
CA ILE A 37 26.77 2.98 12.90
C ILE A 37 26.91 4.23 13.75
N ILE A 38 26.69 4.09 15.05
CA ILE A 38 26.76 5.22 16.00
C ILE A 38 28.20 5.67 16.24
N LEU A 39 29.08 4.70 16.43
CA LEU A 39 30.44 4.93 16.89
C LEU A 39 31.47 4.94 15.73
N GLY A 40 31.11 4.36 14.60
CA GLY A 40 32.01 4.19 13.46
C GLY A 40 33.07 3.09 13.66
N PRO A 41 33.83 2.78 12.61
CA PRO A 41 34.73 1.61 12.59
C PRO A 41 36.00 1.76 13.48
N MET A 42 36.25 2.94 14.02
CA MET A 42 37.41 3.22 14.87
C MET A 42 37.08 3.20 16.38
N ALA A 43 35.87 2.79 16.76
CA ALA A 43 35.47 2.74 18.15
C ALA A 43 36.25 1.69 18.95
N SER A 44 36.64 2.05 20.19
CA SER A 44 37.24 1.08 21.09
C SER A 44 36.22 0.04 21.58
N THR A 45 36.69 -1.15 21.96
CA THR A 45 35.84 -2.21 22.52
C THR A 45 35.09 -1.74 23.78
N GLU A 46 35.69 -0.84 24.55
CA GLU A 46 35.06 -0.27 25.72
C GLU A 46 33.89 0.68 25.35
N GLN A 47 34.08 1.54 24.36
CA GLN A 47 33.03 2.43 23.84
C GLN A 47 31.85 1.63 23.31
N VAL A 48 32.13 0.56 22.54
CA VAL A 48 31.09 -0.36 22.04
C VAL A 48 30.33 -1.02 23.19
N ALA A 49 31.03 -1.52 24.21
CA ALA A 49 30.39 -2.15 25.36
C ALA A 49 29.51 -1.18 26.17
N VAL A 50 29.94 0.07 26.35
CA VAL A 50 29.14 1.11 27.01
C VAL A 50 27.91 1.42 26.18
N GLN A 51 28.06 1.61 24.86
CA GLN A 51 26.93 1.93 23.99
C GLN A 51 25.90 0.77 23.90
N ARG A 52 26.36 -0.49 23.87
CA ARG A 52 25.47 -1.65 23.92
C ARG A 52 24.65 -1.70 25.20
N ARG A 53 25.25 -1.36 26.35
CA ARG A 53 24.52 -1.26 27.63
C ARG A 53 23.49 -0.14 27.62
N LEU A 54 23.84 1.02 27.09
CA LEU A 54 22.89 2.16 26.96
C LEU A 54 21.69 1.82 26.09
N LEU A 55 21.90 1.06 25.02
CA LEU A 55 20.85 0.58 24.14
C LEU A 55 20.12 -0.67 24.67
N GLY A 56 20.62 -1.29 25.75
CA GLY A 56 20.07 -2.51 26.33
C GLY A 56 20.30 -3.77 25.47
N LEU A 57 21.27 -3.73 24.56
CA LEU A 57 21.62 -4.82 23.66
C LEU A 57 22.45 -5.92 24.35
N ASP A 58 22.87 -5.69 25.58
CA ASP A 58 23.55 -6.65 26.44
C ASP A 58 22.62 -7.65 27.13
N ARG A 59 21.29 -7.38 27.12
CA ARG A 59 20.28 -8.22 27.74
C ARG A 59 19.93 -9.44 26.87
N PRO A 60 19.40 -10.53 27.47
CA PRO A 60 18.87 -11.64 26.68
C PRO A 60 17.77 -11.19 25.71
N LEU A 61 17.75 -11.74 24.48
CA LEU A 61 16.80 -11.36 23.42
C LEU A 61 15.33 -11.34 23.88
N PRO A 62 14.82 -12.33 24.64
CA PRO A 62 13.45 -12.27 25.15
C PRO A 62 13.16 -11.05 26.04
N ALA A 63 14.13 -10.64 26.83
CA ALA A 63 14.01 -9.47 27.71
C ALA A 63 14.02 -8.16 26.90
N GLN A 64 14.85 -8.09 25.84
CA GLN A 64 14.86 -6.94 24.91
C GLN A 64 13.49 -6.83 24.23
N PHE A 65 12.96 -7.93 23.70
CA PHE A 65 11.66 -7.99 23.03
C PHE A 65 10.52 -7.56 23.96
N ALA A 66 10.44 -8.16 25.15
CA ALA A 66 9.39 -7.82 26.13
C ALA A 66 9.45 -6.36 26.56
N SER A 67 10.67 -5.83 26.82
CA SER A 67 10.88 -4.45 27.17
C SER A 67 10.44 -3.50 26.04
N TRP A 68 10.80 -3.82 24.80
CA TRP A 68 10.38 -3.05 23.63
C TRP A 68 8.87 -3.06 23.47
N LEU A 69 8.23 -4.24 23.55
CA LEU A 69 6.78 -4.38 23.42
C LEU A 69 6.02 -3.58 24.47
N CYS A 70 6.47 -3.64 25.73
CA CYS A 70 5.87 -2.86 26.81
C CYS A 70 6.01 -1.34 26.61
N ARG A 71 7.16 -0.86 26.13
CA ARG A 71 7.36 0.56 25.84
C ARG A 71 6.48 1.00 24.66
N PHE A 72 6.48 0.21 23.58
CA PHE A 72 5.68 0.49 22.41
C PHE A 72 4.19 0.61 22.75
N ALA A 73 3.66 -0.32 23.56
CA ALA A 73 2.27 -0.31 24.01
C ALA A 73 1.91 0.92 24.86
N ARG A 74 2.90 1.53 25.52
CA ARG A 74 2.74 2.79 26.29
C ARG A 74 2.90 4.04 25.42
N GLY A 75 3.11 3.89 24.10
CA GLY A 75 3.33 5.00 23.16
C GLY A 75 4.77 5.49 23.04
N ASP A 76 5.71 4.84 23.72
CA ASP A 76 7.14 5.08 23.55
C ASP A 76 7.67 4.18 22.43
N TRP A 77 7.80 4.75 21.24
CA TRP A 77 8.31 4.05 20.06
C TRP A 77 9.84 4.17 19.91
N GLY A 78 10.47 4.84 20.87
CA GLY A 78 11.89 5.11 20.90
C GLY A 78 12.33 6.26 20.01
N THR A 79 13.66 6.41 19.93
CA THR A 79 14.34 7.44 19.13
C THR A 79 15.12 6.75 18.01
N SER A 80 15.06 7.31 16.81
CA SER A 80 15.85 6.88 15.66
C SER A 80 17.34 6.97 15.97
N ILE A 81 18.07 5.89 15.74
CA ILE A 81 19.51 5.81 15.94
C ILE A 81 20.25 6.75 14.98
N THR A 82 19.78 6.83 13.73
CA THR A 82 20.45 7.57 12.66
C THR A 82 20.02 9.04 12.59
N LYS A 83 18.75 9.33 12.88
CA LYS A 83 18.17 10.68 12.72
C LYS A 83 18.10 11.45 14.05
N GLY A 84 18.32 10.79 15.21
CA GLY A 84 18.25 11.41 16.54
C GLY A 84 16.87 11.98 16.90
N ARG A 85 15.80 11.64 16.14
CA ARG A 85 14.44 12.15 16.31
C ARG A 85 13.51 11.06 16.86
N PRO A 86 12.45 11.42 17.61
CA PRO A 86 11.43 10.46 18.03
C PRO A 86 10.83 9.73 16.82
N VAL A 87 10.77 8.40 16.87
CA VAL A 87 10.25 7.55 15.78
C VAL A 87 8.81 7.93 15.42
N ARG A 88 7.99 8.25 16.44
CA ARG A 88 6.61 8.69 16.26
C ARG A 88 6.51 9.94 15.37
N ALA A 89 7.42 10.89 15.51
CA ALA A 89 7.46 12.09 14.68
C ALA A 89 7.86 11.76 13.25
N ILE A 90 8.89 10.92 13.07
CA ILE A 90 9.35 10.50 11.73
C ILE A 90 8.22 9.82 10.94
N LEU A 91 7.52 8.88 11.57
CA LEU A 91 6.40 8.19 10.93
C LEU A 91 5.20 9.10 10.72
N GLY A 92 4.91 10.00 11.66
CA GLY A 92 3.85 11.00 11.54
C GLY A 92 4.04 11.93 10.35
N ASP A 93 5.29 12.36 10.08
CA ASP A 93 5.64 13.20 8.93
C ASP A 93 5.49 12.43 7.59
N ALA A 94 5.77 11.12 7.58
CA ALA A 94 5.77 10.29 6.37
C ALA A 94 4.38 9.77 5.97
N TRP A 95 3.50 9.49 6.93
CA TRP A 95 2.16 8.91 6.66
C TRP A 95 1.31 9.71 5.66
N PRO A 96 1.19 11.04 5.77
CA PRO A 96 0.36 11.82 4.84
C PRO A 96 0.80 11.68 3.39
N ALA A 97 2.10 11.52 3.13
CA ALA A 97 2.63 11.34 1.78
C ALA A 97 2.28 9.96 1.22
N THR A 98 2.42 8.89 2.02
CA THR A 98 2.00 7.54 1.64
C THR A 98 0.50 7.49 1.35
N VAL A 99 -0.34 8.00 2.25
CA VAL A 99 -1.81 7.95 2.10
C VAL A 99 -2.26 8.71 0.86
N ARG A 100 -1.67 9.88 0.58
CA ARG A 100 -1.97 10.63 -0.65
C ARG A 100 -1.60 9.85 -1.91
N LEU A 101 -0.39 9.33 -1.99
CA LEU A 101 0.09 8.61 -3.17
C LEU A 101 -0.72 7.31 -3.40
N VAL A 102 -0.79 6.45 -2.39
CA VAL A 102 -1.47 5.16 -2.50
C VAL A 102 -2.98 5.33 -2.63
N GLY A 103 -3.57 6.27 -1.88
CA GLY A 103 -5.01 6.57 -1.95
C GLY A 103 -5.44 7.03 -3.35
N LEU A 104 -4.72 8.00 -3.92
CA LEU A 104 -4.99 8.47 -5.28
C LEU A 104 -4.78 7.35 -6.30
N SER A 105 -3.72 6.55 -6.17
CA SER A 105 -3.46 5.44 -7.08
C SER A 105 -4.56 4.38 -7.04
N LEU A 106 -5.07 4.03 -5.86
CA LEU A 106 -6.20 3.11 -5.73
C LEU A 106 -7.46 3.65 -6.39
N ILE A 107 -7.82 4.91 -6.12
CA ILE A 107 -8.98 5.55 -6.74
C ILE A 107 -8.88 5.50 -8.26
N LEU A 108 -7.75 5.93 -8.83
CA LEU A 108 -7.54 5.92 -10.27
C LEU A 108 -7.51 4.50 -10.85
N SER A 109 -6.85 3.55 -10.18
CA SER A 109 -6.78 2.16 -10.61
C SER A 109 -8.17 1.53 -10.72
N TYR A 110 -9.02 1.74 -9.72
CA TYR A 110 -10.37 1.19 -9.73
C TYR A 110 -11.30 1.91 -10.71
N LEU A 111 -11.21 3.23 -10.83
CA LEU A 111 -12.03 3.97 -11.80
C LEU A 111 -11.67 3.57 -13.24
N ILE A 112 -10.39 3.57 -13.59
CA ILE A 112 -9.93 3.24 -14.93
C ILE A 112 -10.12 1.74 -15.19
N GLY A 113 -9.77 0.89 -14.23
CA GLY A 113 -9.92 -0.55 -14.32
C GLY A 113 -11.38 -0.98 -14.50
N LEU A 114 -12.31 -0.37 -13.74
CA LEU A 114 -13.75 -0.58 -13.93
C LEU A 114 -14.21 -0.20 -15.34
N ALA A 115 -13.81 0.96 -15.82
CA ALA A 115 -14.16 1.42 -17.17
C ALA A 115 -13.66 0.44 -18.25
N ILE A 116 -12.40 0.00 -18.14
CA ILE A 116 -11.81 -1.00 -19.03
C ILE A 116 -12.55 -2.33 -18.93
N GLY A 117 -12.82 -2.85 -17.73
CA GLY A 117 -13.53 -4.11 -17.50
C GLY A 117 -14.95 -4.11 -18.08
N VAL A 118 -15.66 -2.99 -17.94
CA VAL A 118 -17.00 -2.79 -18.53
C VAL A 118 -16.93 -2.84 -20.05
N VAL A 119 -15.97 -2.15 -20.69
CA VAL A 119 -15.78 -2.16 -22.14
C VAL A 119 -15.43 -3.56 -22.64
N GLN A 120 -14.53 -4.27 -21.95
CA GLN A 120 -14.16 -5.66 -22.27
C GLN A 120 -15.37 -6.59 -22.22
N ALA A 121 -16.19 -6.51 -21.16
CA ALA A 121 -17.36 -7.35 -21.01
C ALA A 121 -18.46 -7.03 -22.04
N ALA A 122 -18.68 -5.74 -22.33
CA ALA A 122 -19.66 -5.30 -23.32
C ALA A 122 -19.28 -5.74 -24.75
N ARG A 123 -17.98 -5.86 -25.03
CA ARG A 123 -17.43 -6.30 -26.33
C ARG A 123 -16.75 -7.66 -26.24
N SER A 124 -17.23 -8.52 -25.36
CA SER A 124 -16.65 -9.86 -25.12
C SER A 124 -16.39 -10.63 -26.44
N ARG A 125 -15.23 -11.30 -26.47
CA ARG A 125 -14.72 -12.06 -27.63
C ARG A 125 -14.38 -11.21 -28.87
N SER A 126 -14.34 -9.89 -28.78
CA SER A 126 -13.87 -9.01 -29.86
C SER A 126 -12.35 -8.84 -29.78
N ARG A 127 -11.75 -8.33 -30.90
CA ARG A 127 -10.33 -7.95 -30.91
C ARG A 127 -9.98 -6.90 -29.81
N MET A 128 -10.92 -6.01 -29.51
CA MET A 128 -10.76 -5.01 -28.47
C MET A 128 -10.72 -5.65 -27.07
N ASP A 129 -11.60 -6.61 -26.81
CA ASP A 129 -11.57 -7.39 -25.55
C ASP A 129 -10.22 -8.11 -25.41
N THR A 130 -9.73 -8.76 -26.47
CA THR A 130 -8.44 -9.44 -26.45
C THR A 130 -7.28 -8.46 -26.20
N LEU A 131 -7.24 -7.33 -26.92
CA LEU A 131 -6.18 -6.32 -26.74
C LEU A 131 -6.15 -5.78 -25.31
N LEU A 132 -7.30 -5.34 -24.78
CA LEU A 132 -7.41 -4.82 -23.42
C LEU A 132 -7.10 -5.89 -22.36
N SER A 133 -7.47 -7.17 -22.62
CA SER A 133 -7.16 -8.27 -21.70
C SER A 133 -5.65 -8.57 -21.67
N VAL A 134 -5.01 -8.64 -22.82
CA VAL A 134 -3.55 -8.82 -22.90
C VAL A 134 -2.83 -7.67 -22.21
N SER A 135 -3.21 -6.41 -22.51
CA SER A 135 -2.62 -5.23 -21.85
C SER A 135 -2.79 -5.26 -20.33
N SER A 136 -4.00 -5.62 -19.84
CA SER A 136 -4.27 -5.71 -18.40
C SER A 136 -3.45 -6.80 -17.72
N VAL A 137 -3.29 -7.96 -18.37
CA VAL A 137 -2.45 -9.05 -17.84
C VAL A 137 -0.99 -8.65 -17.83
N THR A 138 -0.50 -8.00 -18.91
CA THR A 138 0.88 -7.52 -18.98
C THR A 138 1.17 -6.51 -17.89
N LEU A 139 0.31 -5.49 -17.71
CA LEU A 139 0.48 -4.50 -16.64
C LEU A 139 0.47 -5.12 -15.23
N PHE A 140 -0.36 -6.14 -15.02
CA PHE A 140 -0.41 -6.86 -13.74
C PHE A 140 0.82 -7.73 -13.49
N ALA A 141 1.44 -8.28 -14.54
CA ALA A 141 2.60 -9.16 -14.43
C ALA A 141 3.91 -8.39 -14.27
N VAL A 142 3.96 -7.12 -14.68
CA VAL A 142 5.18 -6.30 -14.61
C VAL A 142 5.45 -5.89 -13.16
N PRO A 143 6.68 -6.11 -12.64
CA PRO A 143 7.05 -5.64 -11.32
C PRO A 143 6.96 -4.11 -11.22
N GLY A 144 6.25 -3.59 -10.19
CA GLY A 144 6.00 -2.15 -10.06
C GLY A 144 7.28 -1.30 -10.01
N TYR A 145 8.34 -1.77 -9.34
CA TYR A 145 9.61 -1.07 -9.30
C TYR A 145 10.27 -0.99 -10.69
N TRP A 146 10.19 -2.05 -11.49
CA TRP A 146 10.71 -2.06 -12.86
C TRP A 146 9.95 -1.09 -13.74
N LEU A 147 8.61 -1.09 -13.67
CA LEU A 147 7.77 -0.13 -14.39
C LEU A 147 8.12 1.31 -14.00
N GLY A 148 8.31 1.57 -12.71
CA GLY A 148 8.75 2.88 -12.22
C GLY A 148 10.06 3.34 -12.84
N LEU A 149 11.07 2.47 -12.86
CA LEU A 149 12.37 2.75 -13.47
C LEU A 149 12.26 3.01 -14.98
N MET A 150 11.40 2.26 -15.69
CA MET A 150 11.17 2.49 -17.12
C MET A 150 10.48 3.84 -17.37
N LEU A 151 9.52 4.24 -16.53
CA LEU A 151 8.89 5.55 -16.63
C LEU A 151 9.89 6.68 -16.35
N VAL A 152 10.78 6.53 -15.39
CA VAL A 152 11.87 7.48 -15.14
C VAL A 152 12.78 7.59 -16.38
N LEU A 153 13.19 6.44 -16.95
CA LEU A 153 14.04 6.43 -18.14
C LEU A 153 13.39 7.18 -19.30
N VAL A 154 12.12 6.94 -19.56
CA VAL A 154 11.41 7.57 -20.68
C VAL A 154 11.11 9.04 -20.41
N PHE A 155 10.49 9.36 -19.28
CA PHE A 155 9.94 10.70 -19.04
C PHE A 155 10.93 11.68 -18.40
N THR A 156 11.95 11.19 -17.72
CA THR A 156 12.97 12.06 -17.15
C THR A 156 14.22 12.11 -18.02
N TYR A 157 14.74 10.95 -18.46
CA TYR A 157 15.98 10.88 -19.20
C TYR A 157 15.82 11.23 -20.70
N TRP A 158 14.88 10.58 -21.39
CA TRP A 158 14.75 10.78 -22.84
C TRP A 158 13.97 12.03 -23.21
N THR A 159 12.84 12.27 -22.54
CA THR A 159 11.96 13.40 -22.90
C THR A 159 12.18 14.63 -22.03
N GLN A 160 12.83 14.49 -20.86
CA GLN A 160 13.04 15.56 -19.87
C GLN A 160 11.74 16.27 -19.45
N ALA A 161 10.61 15.57 -19.55
CA ALA A 161 9.28 16.12 -19.32
C ALA A 161 8.91 16.18 -17.83
N LEU A 162 9.35 15.19 -17.05
CA LEU A 162 8.95 15.04 -15.65
C LEU A 162 10.17 14.79 -14.74
N PRO A 163 10.12 15.27 -13.48
CA PRO A 163 11.17 15.00 -12.50
C PRO A 163 11.18 13.53 -12.07
N ALA A 164 12.37 12.99 -11.77
CA ALA A 164 12.55 11.62 -11.35
C ALA A 164 12.21 11.38 -9.87
N PHE A 165 12.55 12.32 -8.99
CA PHE A 165 12.61 12.07 -7.55
C PHE A 165 11.99 13.19 -6.72
N GLY A 166 11.59 12.86 -5.50
CA GLY A 166 11.06 13.79 -4.52
C GLY A 166 9.56 14.05 -4.66
N ALA A 167 9.01 14.80 -3.73
CA ALA A 167 7.62 15.26 -3.75
C ALA A 167 7.49 16.72 -4.19
N ALA A 168 8.62 17.40 -4.46
CA ALA A 168 8.70 18.78 -4.86
C ALA A 168 10.09 19.12 -5.42
N GLY A 169 10.18 20.20 -6.21
CA GLY A 169 11.43 20.76 -6.66
C GLY A 169 12.21 21.45 -5.53
N LEU A 170 13.52 21.69 -5.78
CA LEU A 170 14.39 22.37 -4.82
C LEU A 170 13.91 23.80 -4.50
N ASP A 171 13.31 24.47 -5.49
CA ASP A 171 12.80 25.83 -5.35
C ASP A 171 11.34 25.91 -4.88
N SER A 172 10.77 24.76 -4.44
CA SER A 172 9.34 24.66 -4.11
C SER A 172 8.88 25.60 -3.00
N ASP A 173 9.79 25.99 -2.10
CA ASP A 173 9.50 26.90 -0.98
C ASP A 173 9.29 28.35 -1.45
N TYR A 174 9.79 28.69 -2.64
CA TYR A 174 9.60 30.00 -3.27
C TYR A 174 8.43 30.05 -4.25
N LEU A 175 7.82 28.89 -4.55
CA LEU A 175 6.68 28.79 -5.46
C LEU A 175 5.36 29.08 -4.72
N HIS A 176 4.47 29.83 -5.36
CA HIS A 176 3.15 30.17 -4.82
C HIS A 176 2.04 29.93 -5.84
N GLY A 177 0.83 29.65 -5.35
CA GLY A 177 -0.35 29.51 -6.19
C GLY A 177 -0.24 28.40 -7.24
N GLY A 178 -0.47 28.74 -8.51
CA GLY A 178 -0.48 27.76 -9.60
C GLY A 178 0.86 27.09 -9.86
N SER A 179 1.98 27.81 -9.75
CA SER A 179 3.33 27.25 -9.96
C SER A 179 3.69 26.21 -8.90
N TRP A 180 3.32 26.44 -7.65
CA TRP A 180 3.45 25.46 -6.57
C TRP A 180 2.65 24.17 -6.86
N LEU A 181 1.41 24.33 -7.30
CA LEU A 181 0.56 23.17 -7.62
C LEU A 181 1.12 22.36 -8.80
N ILE A 182 1.58 23.04 -9.86
CA ILE A 182 2.17 22.40 -11.03
C ILE A 182 3.44 21.61 -10.64
N ASP A 183 4.31 22.18 -9.80
CA ASP A 183 5.50 21.48 -9.29
C ASP A 183 5.12 20.20 -8.57
N ARG A 184 4.18 20.25 -7.64
CA ARG A 184 3.70 19.07 -6.89
C ARG A 184 3.08 18.02 -7.80
N LEU A 185 2.27 18.42 -8.79
CA LEU A 185 1.66 17.49 -9.73
C LEU A 185 2.70 16.82 -10.64
N ARG A 186 3.74 17.55 -11.07
CA ARG A 186 4.82 16.98 -11.87
C ARG A 186 5.61 15.92 -11.10
N HIS A 187 5.92 16.18 -9.83
CA HIS A 187 6.61 15.21 -8.96
C HIS A 187 5.73 14.00 -8.60
N LEU A 188 4.42 14.19 -8.49
CA LEU A 188 3.46 13.11 -8.21
C LEU A 188 3.22 12.22 -9.45
N ALA A 189 3.39 12.73 -10.67
CA ALA A 189 2.95 12.09 -11.90
C ALA A 189 3.53 10.68 -12.10
N LEU A 190 4.84 10.51 -12.02
CA LEU A 190 5.49 9.22 -12.26
C LEU A 190 5.21 8.18 -11.18
N PRO A 191 5.34 8.46 -9.86
CA PRO A 191 4.99 7.49 -8.83
C PRO A 191 3.51 7.12 -8.86
N LEU A 192 2.62 8.08 -9.08
CA LEU A 192 1.19 7.86 -9.21
C LEU A 192 0.86 6.99 -10.44
N ALA A 193 1.43 7.30 -11.61
CA ALA A 193 1.26 6.51 -12.83
C ALA A 193 1.74 5.08 -12.63
N THR A 194 2.89 4.87 -11.98
CA THR A 194 3.44 3.54 -11.71
C THR A 194 2.45 2.68 -10.93
N LEU A 195 1.98 3.17 -9.78
CA LEU A 195 1.04 2.43 -8.93
C LEU A 195 -0.31 2.22 -9.62
N THR A 196 -0.79 3.26 -10.31
CA THR A 196 -2.07 3.20 -11.03
C THR A 196 -2.04 2.17 -12.15
N LEU A 197 -1.01 2.15 -12.98
CA LEU A 197 -0.87 1.21 -14.09
C LEU A 197 -0.84 -0.25 -13.61
N VAL A 198 -0.08 -0.55 -12.55
CA VAL A 198 -0.05 -1.88 -11.94
C VAL A 198 -1.44 -2.26 -11.40
N GLY A 199 -2.11 -1.32 -10.72
CA GLY A 199 -3.43 -1.55 -10.13
C GLY A 199 -4.55 -1.75 -11.16
N ILE A 200 -4.49 -1.05 -12.30
CA ILE A 200 -5.47 -1.18 -13.40
C ILE A 200 -5.58 -2.63 -13.86
N GLY A 201 -4.46 -3.35 -14.00
CA GLY A 201 -4.44 -4.71 -14.50
C GLY A 201 -5.31 -5.67 -13.67
N GLY A 202 -5.21 -5.60 -12.35
CA GLY A 202 -6.04 -6.38 -11.42
C GLY A 202 -7.50 -5.93 -11.41
N ALA A 203 -7.74 -4.62 -11.30
CA ALA A 203 -9.07 -4.03 -11.23
C ALA A 203 -9.90 -4.30 -12.49
N ALA A 204 -9.31 -4.17 -13.69
CA ALA A 204 -9.97 -4.42 -14.96
C ALA A 204 -10.39 -5.88 -15.12
N ARG A 205 -9.50 -6.83 -14.77
CA ARG A 205 -9.80 -8.26 -14.83
C ARG A 205 -10.96 -8.63 -13.89
N PHE A 206 -10.94 -8.11 -12.68
CA PHE A 206 -12.00 -8.37 -11.72
C PHE A 206 -13.35 -7.78 -12.17
N ALA A 207 -13.34 -6.52 -12.62
CA ALA A 207 -14.51 -5.84 -13.13
C ALA A 207 -15.10 -6.55 -14.38
N ARG A 208 -14.23 -7.01 -15.29
CA ARG A 208 -14.66 -7.82 -16.45
C ARG A 208 -15.36 -9.11 -16.01
N GLY A 209 -14.78 -9.85 -15.04
CA GLY A 209 -15.38 -11.07 -14.51
C GLY A 209 -16.77 -10.82 -13.92
N ALA A 210 -16.90 -9.84 -13.03
CA ALA A 210 -18.15 -9.45 -12.39
C ALA A 210 -19.21 -9.00 -13.41
N MET A 211 -18.80 -8.26 -14.44
CA MET A 211 -19.69 -7.85 -15.54
C MET A 211 -20.17 -9.01 -16.37
N LEU A 212 -19.30 -9.94 -16.76
CA LEU A 212 -19.67 -11.13 -17.55
C LEU A 212 -20.64 -12.03 -16.79
N GLU A 213 -20.37 -12.26 -15.50
CA GLU A 213 -21.28 -13.02 -14.64
C GLU A 213 -22.67 -12.35 -14.56
N THR A 214 -22.70 -11.03 -14.36
CA THR A 214 -23.95 -10.28 -14.32
C THR A 214 -24.68 -10.30 -15.67
N LEU A 215 -23.98 -10.17 -16.78
CA LEU A 215 -24.56 -10.18 -18.12
C LEU A 215 -25.17 -11.53 -18.53
N SER A 216 -24.81 -12.62 -17.86
CA SER A 216 -25.38 -13.96 -18.05
C SER A 216 -26.67 -14.21 -17.25
N GLN A 217 -27.09 -13.31 -16.36
CA GLN A 217 -28.24 -13.48 -15.48
C GLN A 217 -29.59 -13.36 -16.22
N PRO A 218 -30.65 -14.10 -15.78
CA PRO A 218 -31.96 -14.10 -16.41
C PRO A 218 -32.61 -12.72 -16.56
N PHE A 219 -32.41 -11.83 -15.60
CA PHE A 219 -32.98 -10.47 -15.67
C PHE A 219 -32.40 -9.63 -16.83
N ILE A 220 -31.18 -9.92 -17.25
CA ILE A 220 -30.58 -9.27 -18.43
C ILE A 220 -31.23 -9.79 -19.72
N VAL A 221 -31.54 -11.09 -19.79
CA VAL A 221 -32.31 -11.65 -20.93
C VAL A 221 -33.67 -10.97 -21.02
N THR A 222 -34.35 -10.82 -19.88
CA THR A 222 -35.65 -10.11 -19.84
C THR A 222 -35.53 -8.63 -20.28
N ALA A 223 -34.48 -7.95 -19.86
CA ALA A 223 -34.24 -6.56 -20.27
C ALA A 223 -34.02 -6.43 -21.78
N ARG A 224 -33.29 -7.37 -22.39
CA ARG A 224 -33.12 -7.42 -23.86
C ARG A 224 -34.41 -7.77 -24.59
N ALA A 225 -35.19 -8.74 -24.10
CA ALA A 225 -36.48 -9.09 -24.65
C ALA A 225 -37.49 -7.91 -24.66
N LYS A 226 -37.37 -7.00 -23.70
CA LYS A 226 -38.13 -5.74 -23.66
C LYS A 226 -37.63 -4.66 -24.63
N GLY A 227 -36.67 -4.95 -25.48
CA GLY A 227 -36.14 -4.05 -26.52
C GLY A 227 -35.19 -2.96 -26.01
N LEU A 228 -34.61 -3.13 -24.81
CA LEU A 228 -33.64 -2.16 -24.30
C LEU A 228 -32.34 -2.21 -25.07
N THR A 229 -31.78 -1.05 -25.40
CA THR A 229 -30.49 -0.93 -26.10
C THR A 229 -29.34 -1.52 -25.25
N THR A 230 -28.32 -2.08 -25.94
CA THR A 230 -27.16 -2.67 -25.27
C THR A 230 -26.49 -1.71 -24.27
N SER A 231 -26.37 -0.43 -24.63
CA SER A 231 -25.81 0.59 -23.74
C SER A 231 -26.61 0.72 -22.44
N ARG A 232 -27.95 0.69 -22.52
CA ARG A 232 -28.83 0.79 -21.35
C ARG A 232 -28.78 -0.50 -20.50
N VAL A 233 -28.72 -1.66 -21.16
CA VAL A 233 -28.55 -2.95 -20.46
C VAL A 233 -27.21 -2.99 -19.71
N VAL A 234 -26.12 -2.64 -20.37
CA VAL A 234 -24.78 -2.64 -19.77
C VAL A 234 -24.65 -1.59 -18.65
N GLY A 235 -24.98 -0.33 -18.95
CA GLY A 235 -24.72 0.79 -18.03
C GLY A 235 -25.68 0.86 -16.85
N ARG A 236 -26.97 0.49 -17.03
CA ARG A 236 -27.97 0.64 -15.97
C ARG A 236 -28.32 -0.67 -15.27
N HIS A 237 -28.38 -1.77 -15.98
CA HIS A 237 -28.79 -3.06 -15.42
C HIS A 237 -27.58 -3.91 -14.99
N ALA A 238 -26.58 -4.09 -15.86
CA ALA A 238 -25.44 -4.94 -15.53
C ALA A 238 -24.46 -4.23 -14.57
N LEU A 239 -24.04 -3.01 -14.90
CA LEU A 239 -23.04 -2.30 -14.10
C LEU A 239 -23.47 -2.12 -12.64
N ARG A 240 -24.71 -1.74 -12.40
CA ARG A 240 -25.23 -1.54 -11.03
C ARG A 240 -25.08 -2.81 -10.18
N ASN A 241 -25.34 -3.98 -10.74
CA ASN A 241 -25.21 -5.25 -10.01
C ASN A 241 -23.74 -5.72 -9.92
N ALA A 242 -22.95 -5.49 -10.98
CA ALA A 242 -21.54 -5.82 -11.00
C ALA A 242 -20.68 -4.90 -10.07
N LEU A 243 -21.18 -3.72 -9.67
CA LEU A 243 -20.50 -2.85 -8.73
C LEU A 243 -20.41 -3.45 -7.33
N THR A 244 -21.36 -4.26 -6.88
CA THR A 244 -21.36 -4.84 -5.52
C THR A 244 -20.05 -5.60 -5.23
N PRO A 245 -19.62 -6.61 -6.03
CA PRO A 245 -18.36 -7.29 -5.79
C PRO A 245 -17.14 -6.36 -5.99
N VAL A 246 -17.22 -5.37 -6.89
CA VAL A 246 -16.12 -4.40 -7.10
C VAL A 246 -15.93 -3.52 -5.87
N VAL A 247 -17.00 -3.01 -5.27
CA VAL A 247 -16.93 -2.21 -4.03
C VAL A 247 -16.36 -3.04 -2.88
N THR A 248 -16.72 -4.31 -2.79
CA THR A 248 -16.13 -5.24 -1.82
C THR A 248 -14.61 -5.37 -2.03
N LEU A 249 -14.17 -5.50 -3.28
CA LEU A 249 -12.73 -5.57 -3.60
C LEU A 249 -12.00 -4.26 -3.25
N VAL A 250 -12.60 -3.10 -3.49
CA VAL A 250 -12.06 -1.81 -3.05
C VAL A 250 -11.86 -1.81 -1.53
N GLY A 251 -12.87 -2.27 -0.77
CA GLY A 251 -12.76 -2.42 0.68
C GLY A 251 -11.58 -3.31 1.09
N LEU A 252 -11.41 -4.46 0.44
CA LEU A 252 -10.30 -5.37 0.69
C LEU A 252 -8.92 -4.80 0.30
N SER A 253 -8.88 -3.73 -0.49
CA SER A 253 -7.63 -3.04 -0.85
C SER A 253 -7.24 -1.92 0.13
N LEU A 254 -8.10 -1.56 1.09
CA LEU A 254 -7.79 -0.52 2.10
C LEU A 254 -6.51 -0.81 2.90
N PRO A 255 -6.19 -2.05 3.29
CA PRO A 255 -4.94 -2.36 3.97
C PRO A 255 -3.68 -1.92 3.21
N VAL A 256 -3.73 -1.88 1.87
CA VAL A 256 -2.61 -1.41 1.03
C VAL A 256 -2.27 0.05 1.30
N LEU A 257 -3.24 0.88 1.69
CA LEU A 257 -3.01 2.27 2.12
C LEU A 257 -2.06 2.35 3.32
N PHE A 258 -2.07 1.32 4.14
CA PHE A 258 -1.34 1.30 5.41
C PHE A 258 -0.01 0.55 5.32
N SER A 259 0.13 -0.38 4.37
CA SER A 259 1.41 -1.06 4.12
C SER A 259 2.37 -0.22 3.28
N GLY A 260 1.85 0.79 2.58
CA GLY A 260 2.63 1.66 1.69
C GLY A 260 3.04 1.00 0.37
N ALA A 261 3.55 1.82 -0.51
CA ALA A 261 4.13 1.38 -1.78
C ALA A 261 5.65 1.37 -1.67
N VAL A 262 6.19 0.55 -0.77
CA VAL A 262 7.59 0.59 -0.29
C VAL A 262 8.60 0.76 -1.43
N PHE A 263 8.53 -0.09 -2.46
CA PHE A 263 9.49 -0.02 -3.57
C PHE A 263 9.29 1.22 -4.45
N VAL A 264 8.06 1.65 -4.68
CA VAL A 264 7.78 2.84 -5.49
C VAL A 264 8.19 4.09 -4.73
N GLU A 265 7.89 4.18 -3.44
CA GLU A 265 8.34 5.29 -2.59
C GLU A 265 9.87 5.37 -2.52
N ALA A 266 10.56 4.23 -2.47
CA ALA A 266 12.02 4.19 -2.49
C ALA A 266 12.59 4.62 -3.85
N VAL A 267 12.08 4.07 -4.96
CA VAL A 267 12.53 4.38 -6.33
C VAL A 267 12.39 5.86 -6.65
N PHE A 268 11.25 6.47 -6.31
CA PHE A 268 10.97 7.87 -6.59
C PHE A 268 11.41 8.83 -5.46
N ALA A 269 12.10 8.34 -4.45
CA ALA A 269 12.46 9.12 -3.25
C ALA A 269 11.24 9.88 -2.66
N TRP A 270 10.04 9.28 -2.76
CA TRP A 270 8.81 9.85 -2.21
C TRP A 270 8.87 9.83 -0.69
N PRO A 271 8.55 10.93 0.03
CA PRO A 271 8.75 11.02 1.47
C PRO A 271 7.68 10.27 2.28
N GLY A 272 7.48 8.99 1.95
CA GLY A 272 6.50 8.11 2.59
C GLY A 272 7.13 7.12 3.57
N VAL A 273 6.26 6.36 4.26
CA VAL A 273 6.64 5.36 5.28
C VAL A 273 7.47 4.24 4.67
N GLY A 274 7.16 3.82 3.44
CA GLY A 274 7.91 2.77 2.76
C GLY A 274 9.36 3.17 2.51
N ARG A 275 9.61 4.41 2.09
CA ARG A 275 10.97 4.94 1.95
C ARG A 275 11.68 5.00 3.30
N VAL A 276 11.01 5.53 4.34
CA VAL A 276 11.56 5.57 5.70
C VAL A 276 11.96 4.17 6.18
N LEU A 277 11.13 3.16 5.88
CA LEU A 277 11.41 1.77 6.25
C LEU A 277 12.66 1.23 5.51
N VAL A 278 12.79 1.47 4.20
CA VAL A 278 13.96 1.03 3.42
C VAL A 278 15.24 1.69 3.93
N GLU A 279 15.22 3.02 4.15
CA GLU A 279 16.34 3.77 4.72
C GLU A 279 16.72 3.22 6.12
N ALA A 280 15.73 2.94 6.97
CA ALA A 280 15.95 2.42 8.31
C ALA A 280 16.54 1.00 8.30
N VAL A 281 16.09 0.13 7.39
CA VAL A 281 16.65 -1.22 7.24
C VAL A 281 18.11 -1.15 6.81
N GLN A 282 18.43 -0.32 5.79
CA GLN A 282 19.81 -0.14 5.30
C GLN A 282 20.72 0.45 6.38
N ALA A 283 20.20 1.37 7.18
CA ALA A 283 20.91 2.02 8.26
C ALA A 283 20.82 1.29 9.60
N ARG A 284 20.21 0.09 9.65
CA ARG A 284 20.02 -0.71 10.89
C ARG A 284 19.40 0.09 12.06
N ASP A 285 18.49 0.98 11.72
CA ASP A 285 17.76 1.77 12.71
C ASP A 285 16.62 0.93 13.29
N TYR A 286 16.98 0.03 14.24
CA TYR A 286 16.06 -0.93 14.83
C TYR A 286 14.79 -0.30 15.39
N PRO A 287 14.83 0.82 16.15
CA PRO A 287 13.62 1.47 16.63
C PRO A 287 12.65 1.86 15.51
N VAL A 288 13.16 2.42 14.41
CA VAL A 288 12.33 2.83 13.27
C VAL A 288 11.74 1.62 12.56
N VAL A 289 12.55 0.59 12.26
CA VAL A 289 12.08 -0.64 11.57
C VAL A 289 11.01 -1.33 12.40
N MET A 290 11.25 -1.55 13.68
CA MET A 290 10.31 -2.21 14.60
C MET A 290 8.99 -1.43 14.71
N ALA A 291 9.06 -0.13 14.89
CA ALA A 291 7.85 0.70 15.01
C ALA A 291 7.09 0.80 13.69
N ALA A 292 7.78 1.04 12.56
CA ALA A 292 7.14 1.16 11.25
C ALA A 292 6.42 -0.14 10.85
N THR A 293 7.06 -1.30 11.01
CA THR A 293 6.45 -2.60 10.71
C THR A 293 5.29 -2.91 11.63
N THR A 294 5.41 -2.60 12.95
CA THR A 294 4.33 -2.84 13.91
C THR A 294 3.11 -1.96 13.62
N VAL A 295 3.32 -0.67 13.41
CA VAL A 295 2.22 0.26 13.06
C VAL A 295 1.57 -0.16 11.76
N SER A 296 2.35 -0.52 10.74
CA SER A 296 1.81 -1.01 9.47
C SER A 296 0.99 -2.28 9.67
N ALA A 297 1.47 -3.26 10.45
CA ALA A 297 0.73 -4.49 10.74
C ALA A 297 -0.59 -4.22 11.47
N VAL A 298 -0.57 -3.35 12.49
CA VAL A 298 -1.80 -2.93 13.21
C VAL A 298 -2.80 -2.26 12.26
N LEU A 299 -2.34 -1.35 11.42
CA LEU A 299 -3.19 -0.63 10.49
C LEU A 299 -3.74 -1.55 9.38
N VAL A 300 -2.94 -2.51 8.89
CA VAL A 300 -3.40 -3.55 7.94
C VAL A 300 -4.50 -4.41 8.58
N VAL A 301 -4.32 -4.87 9.81
CA VAL A 301 -5.34 -5.63 10.54
C VAL A 301 -6.61 -4.79 10.75
N ALA A 302 -6.46 -3.53 11.17
CA ALA A 302 -7.60 -2.61 11.32
C ALA A 302 -8.31 -2.35 9.98
N GLY A 303 -7.54 -2.16 8.90
CA GLY A 303 -8.07 -2.01 7.54
C GLY A 303 -8.84 -3.23 7.06
N ASN A 304 -8.34 -4.44 7.32
CA ASN A 304 -9.06 -5.70 7.02
C ASN A 304 -10.37 -5.79 7.82
N MET A 305 -10.35 -5.46 9.10
CA MET A 305 -11.56 -5.47 9.93
C MET A 305 -12.59 -4.44 9.44
N LEU A 306 -12.13 -3.26 9.02
CA LEU A 306 -12.99 -2.24 8.43
C LEU A 306 -13.58 -2.71 7.09
N ALA A 307 -12.76 -3.33 6.22
CA ALA A 307 -13.20 -3.90 4.95
C ALA A 307 -14.28 -4.98 5.16
N ASP A 308 -14.06 -5.87 6.12
CA ASP A 308 -15.04 -6.90 6.49
C ASP A 308 -16.35 -6.31 7.03
N ALA A 309 -16.26 -5.25 7.84
CA ALA A 309 -17.44 -4.56 8.36
C ALA A 309 -18.23 -3.85 7.24
N LEU A 310 -17.54 -3.21 6.31
CA LEU A 310 -18.14 -2.59 5.12
C LEU A 310 -18.78 -3.63 4.20
N ALA A 311 -18.11 -4.76 3.94
CA ALA A 311 -18.66 -5.86 3.14
C ALA A 311 -19.93 -6.42 3.77
N ALA A 312 -19.95 -6.65 5.09
CA ALA A 312 -21.13 -7.13 5.83
C ALA A 312 -22.27 -6.10 5.89
N TRP A 313 -21.97 -4.82 5.76
CA TRP A 313 -22.97 -3.75 5.67
C TRP A 313 -23.59 -3.67 4.27
N LEU A 314 -22.77 -3.84 3.23
CA LEU A 314 -23.20 -3.79 1.82
C LEU A 314 -23.96 -5.05 1.39
N ASP A 315 -23.59 -6.23 1.88
CA ASP A 315 -24.25 -7.52 1.59
C ASP A 315 -24.73 -8.22 2.88
N PRO A 316 -26.03 -8.10 3.21
CA PRO A 316 -26.59 -8.75 4.39
C PRO A 316 -26.51 -10.29 4.36
N ARG A 317 -26.32 -10.92 3.19
CA ARG A 317 -26.21 -12.38 3.02
C ARG A 317 -24.92 -12.92 3.64
N ILE A 318 -23.87 -12.12 3.64
CA ILE A 318 -22.59 -12.45 4.32
C ILE A 318 -22.79 -12.53 5.85
N ARG A 319 -23.81 -11.84 6.40
CA ARG A 319 -24.14 -11.87 7.85
C ARG A 319 -24.74 -13.20 8.28
N SER A 320 -25.49 -13.88 7.43
CA SER A 320 -26.22 -15.11 7.75
C SER A 320 -25.40 -16.39 7.65
N GLY A 321 -24.18 -16.35 7.11
CA GLY A 321 -23.32 -17.54 6.98
C GLY A 321 -23.85 -18.58 5.98
N THR A 322 -24.69 -18.17 5.03
CA THR A 322 -25.30 -19.01 3.98
C THR A 322 -24.66 -18.74 2.61
N ALA A 323 -23.36 -18.47 2.56
CA ALA A 323 -22.60 -18.39 1.33
C ALA A 323 -21.64 -19.58 1.24
#